data_9ee894d012105bd82bbdbf5d44b6dafb
#
_entry.id   9ee894d012105bd82bbdbf5d44b6dafb
#
_cell.length_a   1.000
_cell.length_b   1.000
_cell.length_c   1.000
_cell.angle_alpha   90.00
_cell.angle_beta   90.00
_cell.angle_gamma   90.00
#
_symmetry.space_group_name_H-M   'P 1'
#
loop_
_entity.id
_entity.type
_entity.pdbx_description
1 polymer ?
#
loop_
_entity_poly.entity_id
_entity_poly.type
_entity_poly.pdbx_seq_one_letter_code
_entity_poly.pdbx_strand_id
1 'polypeptide(L)'
;MDSTSFNSKILLFGEYGIMHDSDALSIPFKIFNGFLTKSDILTEDQKISNRNIESLYEYMIQEEYLGDIINSNNLKEEIDSGLYFESNIPIGSGLGSSGALVSSIISRYSKVDLKLFSNTELKKIMSLIESKFHGNSSGFDPTVSYFNKPMLYSNQKIKPIDIIAFKDFKVYIIDSRIESSTKKMIKTFEDKMIDSEFRLFFNNKFITNTNQCIDHLINTPELFRNSIKELSNDTYNNFHEMIPYNIKNKWKEGIKNDSYYMKLCGSGGGGFFLAYDFDNQINSSFSEFNFFQI
;
A
#
# COMPACT_ATOMS: atom_id res chain seq x y z
N MET A 1 19.10 -2.97 -22.00
CA MET A 1 18.99 -3.59 -20.67
C MET A 1 17.51 -3.76 -20.39
N ASP A 2 17.05 -4.99 -20.16
CA ASP A 2 15.64 -5.22 -19.81
C ASP A 2 15.38 -4.63 -18.41
N SER A 3 14.70 -3.51 -18.39
CA SER A 3 14.27 -2.87 -17.12
C SER A 3 13.01 -3.57 -16.65
N THR A 4 13.15 -4.49 -15.68
CA THR A 4 11.99 -5.09 -15.03
C THR A 4 11.18 -4.00 -14.34
N SER A 5 9.92 -3.87 -14.72
CA SER A 5 8.99 -2.89 -14.16
C SER A 5 8.22 -3.50 -12.98
N PHE A 6 8.03 -2.71 -11.93
CA PHE A 6 7.31 -3.09 -10.71
C PHE A 6 6.05 -2.23 -10.58
N ASN A 7 4.92 -2.92 -10.52
CA ASN A 7 3.63 -2.27 -10.40
C ASN A 7 3.44 -1.67 -9.00
N SER A 8 2.66 -0.60 -8.94
CA SER A 8 2.09 -0.10 -7.69
C SER A 8 1.16 -1.14 -7.06
N LYS A 9 0.71 -0.89 -5.85
CA LYS A 9 -0.21 -1.77 -5.13
C LYS A 9 -1.40 -1.00 -4.59
N ILE A 10 -2.48 -1.71 -4.31
CA ILE A 10 -3.62 -1.22 -3.54
C ILE A 10 -3.80 -2.11 -2.32
N LEU A 11 -3.78 -1.50 -1.13
CA LEU A 11 -4.15 -2.18 0.11
C LEU A 11 -5.67 -2.22 0.22
N LEU A 12 -6.26 -3.38 -0.12
CA LEU A 12 -7.70 -3.57 -0.02
C LEU A 12 -8.16 -3.58 1.45
N PHE A 13 -7.39 -4.22 2.34
CA PHE A 13 -7.68 -4.33 3.77
C PHE A 13 -6.40 -4.45 4.59
N GLY A 14 -6.42 -3.99 5.82
CA GLY A 14 -5.33 -4.13 6.80
C GLY A 14 -4.65 -2.82 7.20
N GLU A 15 -5.19 -1.66 6.80
CA GLU A 15 -4.68 -0.35 7.22
C GLU A 15 -4.59 -0.27 8.75
N TYR A 16 -3.45 0.18 9.26
CA TYR A 16 -3.11 0.21 10.68
C TYR A 16 -3.13 -1.17 11.35
N GLY A 17 -4.08 -2.04 10.99
CA GLY A 17 -4.27 -3.34 11.59
C GLY A 17 -3.11 -4.32 11.38
N ILE A 18 -2.41 -4.27 10.25
CA ILE A 18 -1.30 -5.19 9.94
C ILE A 18 -0.16 -5.13 10.97
N MET A 19 0.00 -4.01 11.67
CA MET A 19 0.97 -3.85 12.76
C MET A 19 0.40 -4.27 14.13
N HIS A 20 -0.87 -4.71 14.17
CA HIS A 20 -1.62 -5.11 15.36
C HIS A 20 -2.31 -6.47 15.16
N ASP A 21 -1.62 -7.40 14.50
CA ASP A 21 -2.06 -8.79 14.26
C ASP A 21 -3.36 -8.95 13.43
N SER A 22 -3.78 -7.91 12.69
CA SER A 22 -4.85 -8.04 11.71
C SER A 22 -4.34 -8.75 10.46
N ASP A 23 -5.22 -9.45 9.79
CA ASP A 23 -5.00 -9.87 8.41
C ASP A 23 -4.90 -8.63 7.49
N ALA A 24 -4.23 -8.79 6.36
CA ALA A 24 -4.14 -7.77 5.34
C ALA A 24 -4.21 -8.38 3.94
N LEU A 25 -4.90 -7.70 3.04
CA LEU A 25 -5.05 -8.08 1.64
C LEU A 25 -4.66 -6.95 0.73
N SER A 26 -3.71 -7.19 -0.17
CA SER A 26 -3.26 -6.20 -1.15
C SER A 26 -3.15 -6.82 -2.54
N ILE A 27 -3.36 -5.98 -3.55
CA ILE A 27 -3.30 -6.37 -4.96
C ILE A 27 -2.34 -5.46 -5.73
N PRO A 28 -1.69 -5.97 -6.78
CA PRO A 28 -0.95 -5.11 -7.70
C PRO A 28 -1.91 -4.21 -8.48
N PHE A 29 -1.50 -2.96 -8.71
CA PHE A 29 -2.27 -2.01 -9.50
C PHE A 29 -1.46 -1.58 -10.72
N LYS A 30 -1.79 -2.13 -11.88
CA LYS A 30 -0.98 -2.10 -13.10
C LYS A 30 -1.01 -0.76 -13.85
N ILE A 31 -1.86 0.19 -13.45
CA ILE A 31 -1.94 1.52 -14.09
C ILE A 31 -0.67 2.32 -13.80
N PHE A 32 -0.10 2.15 -12.61
CA PHE A 32 1.11 2.84 -12.19
C PHE A 32 2.23 1.84 -11.94
N ASN A 33 3.43 2.19 -12.36
CA ASN A 33 4.61 1.35 -12.18
C ASN A 33 5.89 2.19 -12.14
N GLY A 34 7.00 1.53 -11.85
CA GLY A 34 8.32 2.13 -11.92
C GLY A 34 9.40 1.09 -12.19
N PHE A 35 10.56 1.53 -12.63
CA PHE A 35 11.71 0.69 -12.96
C PHE A 35 13.02 1.46 -12.78
N LEU A 36 14.10 0.74 -12.52
CA LEU A 36 15.45 1.31 -12.44
C LEU A 36 16.06 1.46 -13.84
N THR A 37 16.57 2.65 -14.13
CA THR A 37 17.26 2.97 -15.37
C THR A 37 18.39 3.96 -15.13
N LYS A 38 19.20 4.25 -16.15
CA LYS A 38 20.38 5.13 -16.06
C LYS A 38 20.39 6.17 -17.15
N SER A 39 20.98 7.33 -16.85
CA SER A 39 21.29 8.37 -17.81
C SER A 39 22.61 9.07 -17.45
N ASP A 40 23.42 9.37 -18.44
CA ASP A 40 24.66 10.15 -18.25
C ASP A 40 24.37 11.60 -17.87
N ILE A 41 23.20 12.12 -18.27
CA ILE A 41 22.74 13.46 -17.93
C ILE A 41 21.36 13.35 -17.30
N LEU A 42 21.30 13.65 -16.00
CA LEU A 42 20.06 13.61 -15.20
C LEU A 42 19.33 14.95 -15.20
N THR A 43 18.02 14.94 -15.39
CA THR A 43 17.13 16.07 -15.09
C THR A 43 17.09 16.32 -13.58
N GLU A 44 16.48 17.40 -13.11
CA GLU A 44 16.38 17.69 -11.68
C GLU A 44 15.59 16.63 -10.93
N ASP A 45 14.48 16.14 -11.48
CA ASP A 45 13.69 15.07 -10.87
C ASP A 45 14.46 13.74 -10.81
N GLN A 46 15.21 13.43 -11.86
CA GLN A 46 16.06 12.23 -11.90
C GLN A 46 17.23 12.32 -10.90
N LYS A 47 17.81 13.53 -10.69
CA LYS A 47 18.79 13.76 -9.62
C LYS A 47 18.21 13.58 -8.23
N ILE A 48 16.95 13.99 -8.00
CA ILE A 48 16.25 13.74 -6.75
C ILE A 48 16.08 12.22 -6.53
N SER A 49 15.65 11.51 -7.57
CA SER A 49 15.50 10.05 -7.53
C SER A 49 16.84 9.35 -7.27
N ASN A 50 17.92 9.75 -7.95
CA ASN A 50 19.27 9.21 -7.73
C ASN A 50 19.75 9.41 -6.28
N ARG A 51 19.60 10.62 -5.72
CA ARG A 51 19.93 10.92 -4.31
C ARG A 51 19.10 10.08 -3.33
N ASN A 52 17.84 9.83 -3.63
CA ASN A 52 17.01 8.96 -2.79
C ASN A 52 17.51 7.51 -2.78
N ILE A 53 17.97 7.00 -3.94
CA ILE A 53 18.59 5.68 -4.05
C ILE A 53 19.93 5.66 -3.31
N GLU A 54 20.74 6.71 -3.42
CA GLU A 54 22.00 6.83 -2.69
C GLU A 54 21.77 6.82 -1.17
N SER A 55 20.81 7.61 -0.68
CA SER A 55 20.44 7.58 0.74
C SER A 55 19.92 6.23 1.21
N LEU A 56 19.21 5.49 0.34
CA LEU A 56 18.78 4.12 0.61
C LEU A 56 19.99 3.17 0.67
N TYR A 57 20.94 3.30 -0.25
CA TYR A 57 22.20 2.56 -0.25
C TYR A 57 22.98 2.77 1.06
N GLU A 58 23.18 4.04 1.48
CA GLU A 58 23.86 4.38 2.73
C GLU A 58 23.19 3.74 3.96
N TYR A 59 21.88 3.65 3.96
CA TYR A 59 21.13 2.95 5.00
C TYR A 59 21.39 1.42 4.95
N MET A 60 21.29 0.83 3.77
CA MET A 60 21.42 -0.62 3.61
C MET A 60 22.82 -1.15 3.98
N ILE A 61 23.89 -0.39 3.73
CA ILE A 61 25.26 -0.83 4.09
C ILE A 61 25.54 -0.81 5.59
N GLN A 62 24.69 -0.16 6.40
CA GLN A 62 24.77 -0.19 7.86
C GLN A 62 24.12 -1.45 8.45
N GLU A 63 23.30 -2.15 7.66
CA GLU A 63 22.61 -3.37 8.06
C GLU A 63 23.41 -4.59 7.60
N GLU A 64 24.18 -5.20 8.51
CA GLU A 64 25.08 -6.34 8.21
C GLU A 64 24.35 -7.44 7.43
N TYR A 65 23.14 -7.78 7.85
CA TYR A 65 22.31 -8.81 7.19
C TYR A 65 22.02 -8.52 5.72
N LEU A 66 21.79 -7.26 5.35
CA LEU A 66 21.56 -6.86 3.95
C LEU A 66 22.83 -6.94 3.12
N GLY A 67 24.01 -6.79 3.74
CA GLY A 67 25.31 -6.99 3.11
C GLY A 67 25.50 -8.38 2.52
N ASP A 68 24.86 -9.41 3.08
CA ASP A 68 24.92 -10.78 2.56
C ASP A 68 23.99 -11.02 1.37
N ILE A 69 22.98 -10.17 1.20
CA ILE A 69 21.92 -10.33 0.19
C ILE A 69 22.16 -9.41 -1.00
N ILE A 70 22.56 -8.17 -0.77
CA ILE A 70 22.66 -7.12 -1.79
C ILE A 70 24.11 -6.96 -2.27
N ASN A 71 24.30 -6.90 -3.57
CA ASN A 71 25.57 -6.53 -4.20
C ASN A 71 25.75 -5.01 -4.12
N SER A 72 26.21 -4.54 -2.97
CA SER A 72 26.39 -3.13 -2.67
C SER A 72 27.39 -2.42 -3.59
N ASN A 73 28.45 -3.12 -4.03
CA ASN A 73 29.44 -2.57 -4.94
C ASN A 73 28.81 -2.23 -6.30
N ASN A 74 28.08 -3.18 -6.91
CA ASN A 74 27.42 -2.96 -8.19
C ASN A 74 26.34 -1.87 -8.10
N LEU A 75 25.59 -1.85 -6.99
CA LEU A 75 24.59 -0.79 -6.77
C LEU A 75 25.27 0.60 -6.69
N LYS A 76 26.38 0.73 -5.95
CA LYS A 76 27.13 1.99 -5.84
C LYS A 76 27.69 2.44 -7.19
N GLU A 77 28.31 1.55 -7.94
CA GLU A 77 28.81 1.85 -9.30
C GLU A 77 27.71 2.37 -10.23
N GLU A 78 26.51 1.80 -10.16
CA GLU A 78 25.40 2.27 -10.99
C GLU A 78 24.80 3.59 -10.48
N ILE A 79 24.75 3.83 -9.15
CA ILE A 79 24.36 5.14 -8.60
C ILE A 79 25.30 6.23 -9.10
N ASP A 80 26.62 5.99 -9.06
CA ASP A 80 27.65 6.94 -9.52
C ASP A 80 27.59 7.15 -11.05
N SER A 81 27.02 6.17 -11.77
CA SER A 81 26.77 6.24 -13.21
C SER A 81 25.39 6.78 -13.59
N GLY A 82 24.69 7.45 -12.66
CA GLY A 82 23.42 8.11 -12.91
C GLY A 82 22.20 7.19 -12.87
N LEU A 83 22.18 6.17 -11.99
CA LEU A 83 20.99 5.34 -11.73
C LEU A 83 19.87 6.17 -11.14
N TYR A 84 18.65 6.00 -11.62
CA TYR A 84 17.44 6.58 -11.04
C TYR A 84 16.24 5.64 -11.20
N PHE A 85 15.20 5.89 -10.42
CA PHE A 85 13.94 5.16 -10.50
C PHE A 85 12.96 6.00 -11.31
N GLU A 86 12.67 5.56 -12.54
CA GLU A 86 11.63 6.13 -13.39
C GLU A 86 10.29 5.58 -12.95
N SER A 87 9.34 6.47 -12.59
CA SER A 87 8.05 6.03 -12.07
C SER A 87 6.95 7.03 -12.34
N ASN A 88 5.76 6.50 -12.67
CA ASN A 88 4.52 7.27 -12.73
C ASN A 88 3.62 7.06 -11.49
N ILE A 89 4.11 6.36 -10.46
CA ILE A 89 3.37 6.15 -9.20
C ILE A 89 3.32 7.48 -8.45
N PRO A 90 2.12 8.04 -8.18
CA PRO A 90 2.02 9.31 -7.44
C PRO A 90 2.62 9.19 -6.04
N ILE A 91 3.54 10.10 -5.69
CA ILE A 91 4.20 10.12 -4.39
C ILE A 91 3.18 10.52 -3.31
N GLY A 92 3.26 9.89 -2.13
CA GLY A 92 2.36 10.18 -1.01
C GLY A 92 0.89 9.75 -1.22
N SER A 93 0.61 8.98 -2.26
CA SER A 93 -0.75 8.55 -2.61
C SER A 93 -1.25 7.30 -1.88
N GLY A 94 -0.38 6.58 -1.16
CA GLY A 94 -0.71 5.28 -0.56
C GLY A 94 -0.59 4.10 -1.53
N LEU A 95 -0.15 4.33 -2.78
CA LEU A 95 -0.05 3.31 -3.82
C LEU A 95 1.28 2.54 -3.84
N GLY A 96 2.15 2.74 -2.84
CA GLY A 96 3.35 1.92 -2.66
C GLY A 96 4.53 2.28 -3.58
N SER A 97 4.79 3.58 -3.82
CA SER A 97 5.96 4.02 -4.60
C SER A 97 7.28 3.55 -3.99
N SER A 98 7.44 3.64 -2.65
CA SER A 98 8.60 3.11 -1.93
C SER A 98 8.73 1.59 -2.11
N GLY A 99 7.62 0.87 -2.03
CA GLY A 99 7.59 -0.58 -2.22
C GLY A 99 8.04 -1.00 -3.61
N ALA A 100 7.62 -0.29 -4.66
CA ALA A 100 8.06 -0.56 -6.02
C ALA A 100 9.57 -0.30 -6.21
N LEU A 101 10.10 0.77 -5.60
CA LEU A 101 11.55 1.04 -5.58
C LEU A 101 12.31 -0.06 -4.86
N VAL A 102 11.89 -0.46 -3.65
CA VAL A 102 12.52 -1.55 -2.88
C VAL A 102 12.52 -2.85 -3.68
N SER A 103 11.39 -3.18 -4.33
CA SER A 103 11.29 -4.37 -5.20
C SER A 103 12.27 -4.31 -6.37
N SER A 104 12.44 -3.13 -6.97
CA SER A 104 13.39 -2.92 -8.07
C SER A 104 14.83 -3.12 -7.61
N ILE A 105 15.20 -2.58 -6.44
CA ILE A 105 16.55 -2.70 -5.88
C ILE A 105 16.86 -4.17 -5.55
N ILE A 106 15.99 -4.85 -4.81
CA ILE A 106 16.25 -6.25 -4.42
C ILE A 106 16.29 -7.17 -5.65
N SER A 107 15.40 -6.96 -6.62
CA SER A 107 15.39 -7.77 -7.84
C SER A 107 16.64 -7.62 -8.68
N ARG A 108 17.19 -6.39 -8.77
CA ARG A 108 18.34 -6.10 -9.65
C ARG A 108 19.69 -6.39 -8.98
N TYR A 109 19.79 -6.17 -7.66
CA TYR A 109 21.06 -6.20 -6.96
C TYR A 109 21.19 -7.34 -5.96
N SER A 110 20.25 -8.28 -5.90
CA SER A 110 20.44 -9.49 -5.11
C SER A 110 21.61 -10.31 -5.65
N LYS A 111 22.54 -10.68 -4.79
CA LYS A 111 23.64 -11.61 -5.11
C LYS A 111 23.31 -13.07 -4.78
N VAL A 112 22.11 -13.31 -4.26
CA VAL A 112 21.58 -14.63 -3.91
C VAL A 112 20.31 -14.91 -4.71
N ASP A 113 20.01 -16.20 -4.92
CA ASP A 113 18.75 -16.58 -5.56
C ASP A 113 17.60 -16.34 -4.58
N LEU A 114 16.78 -15.33 -4.86
CA LEU A 114 15.64 -14.95 -4.02
C LEU A 114 14.57 -16.04 -3.89
N LYS A 115 14.58 -17.04 -4.79
CA LYS A 115 13.67 -18.20 -4.73
C LYS A 115 14.01 -19.16 -3.59
N LEU A 116 15.20 -19.05 -3.01
CA LEU A 116 15.60 -19.83 -1.85
C LEU A 116 14.91 -19.36 -0.55
N PHE A 117 14.37 -18.14 -0.53
CA PHE A 117 13.66 -17.61 0.61
C PHE A 117 12.17 -17.91 0.52
N SER A 118 11.55 -18.18 1.66
CA SER A 118 10.09 -18.17 1.76
C SER A 118 9.55 -16.75 1.54
N ASN A 119 8.28 -16.64 1.15
CA ASN A 119 7.63 -15.33 0.99
C ASN A 119 7.70 -14.48 2.28
N THR A 120 7.66 -15.13 3.45
CA THR A 120 7.72 -14.45 4.74
C THR A 120 9.14 -13.92 5.03
N GLU A 121 10.18 -14.63 4.64
CA GLU A 121 11.57 -14.16 4.76
C GLU A 121 11.82 -13.00 3.79
N LEU A 122 11.40 -13.12 2.54
CA LEU A 122 11.47 -12.00 1.56
C LEU A 122 10.76 -10.76 2.08
N LYS A 123 9.56 -10.92 2.66
CA LYS A 123 8.82 -9.80 3.28
C LYS A 123 9.65 -9.13 4.38
N LYS A 124 10.35 -9.91 5.23
CA LYS A 124 11.20 -9.36 6.30
C LYS A 124 12.39 -8.58 5.72
N ILE A 125 13.05 -9.12 4.70
CA ILE A 125 14.17 -8.46 4.02
C ILE A 125 13.70 -7.13 3.43
N MET A 126 12.58 -7.14 2.71
CA MET A 126 12.00 -5.95 2.11
C MET A 126 11.52 -4.93 3.16
N SER A 127 11.02 -5.40 4.30
CA SER A 127 10.65 -4.57 5.45
C SER A 127 11.85 -3.80 5.99
N LEU A 128 13.00 -4.44 6.14
CA LEU A 128 14.24 -3.79 6.58
C LEU A 128 14.62 -2.65 5.62
N ILE A 129 14.61 -2.90 4.31
CA ILE A 129 14.97 -1.90 3.31
C ILE A 129 13.96 -0.74 3.30
N GLU A 130 12.65 -1.04 3.32
CA GLU A 130 11.58 -0.04 3.27
C GLU A 130 11.52 0.83 4.54
N SER A 131 12.00 0.32 5.67
CA SER A 131 12.02 1.04 6.95
C SER A 131 12.84 2.34 6.88
N LYS A 132 13.76 2.48 5.92
CA LYS A 132 14.44 3.74 5.61
C LYS A 132 13.45 4.90 5.37
N PHE A 133 12.34 4.63 4.68
CA PHE A 133 11.38 5.67 4.29
C PHE A 133 10.38 6.01 5.39
N HIS A 134 10.01 5.02 6.22
CA HIS A 134 8.87 5.12 7.13
C HIS A 134 9.23 4.90 8.61
N GLY A 135 10.51 4.63 8.91
CA GLY A 135 10.98 4.29 10.26
C GLY A 135 10.64 2.86 10.67
N ASN A 136 9.43 2.40 10.39
CA ASN A 136 8.98 1.02 10.57
C ASN A 136 8.07 0.63 9.41
N SER A 137 8.34 -0.49 8.78
CA SER A 137 7.55 -1.00 7.66
C SER A 137 7.14 -2.44 7.89
N SER A 138 5.94 -2.78 7.46
CA SER A 138 5.49 -4.18 7.44
C SER A 138 6.18 -5.02 6.35
N GLY A 139 6.79 -4.38 5.33
CA GLY A 139 7.33 -5.05 4.14
C GLY A 139 6.26 -5.62 3.20
N PHE A 140 4.98 -5.33 3.45
CA PHE A 140 3.88 -5.89 2.66
C PHE A 140 3.80 -5.25 1.27
N ASP A 141 3.93 -3.92 1.19
CA ASP A 141 3.88 -3.18 -0.06
C ASP A 141 4.94 -3.64 -1.07
N PRO A 142 6.24 -3.68 -0.72
CA PRO A 142 7.24 -4.17 -1.66
C PRO A 142 7.05 -5.65 -2.02
N THR A 143 6.54 -6.48 -1.09
CA THR A 143 6.27 -7.88 -1.40
C THR A 143 5.20 -8.02 -2.49
N VAL A 144 4.12 -7.22 -2.42
CA VAL A 144 3.06 -7.22 -3.45
C VAL A 144 3.60 -6.75 -4.80
N SER A 145 4.39 -5.68 -4.82
CA SER A 145 5.03 -5.18 -6.04
C SER A 145 5.99 -6.21 -6.65
N TYR A 146 6.78 -6.91 -5.81
CA TYR A 146 7.74 -7.92 -6.25
C TYR A 146 7.07 -9.13 -6.88
N PHE A 147 6.10 -9.74 -6.20
CA PHE A 147 5.41 -10.93 -6.71
C PHE A 147 4.42 -10.61 -7.82
N ASN A 148 3.99 -9.35 -7.93
CA ASN A 148 2.98 -8.89 -8.90
C ASN A 148 1.71 -9.77 -8.89
N LYS A 149 1.27 -10.17 -7.70
CA LYS A 149 0.10 -11.01 -7.45
C LYS A 149 -0.67 -10.49 -6.24
N PRO A 150 -1.99 -10.76 -6.15
CA PRO A 150 -2.72 -10.57 -4.91
C PRO A 150 -2.07 -11.35 -3.77
N MET A 151 -1.82 -10.69 -2.65
CA MET A 151 -1.15 -11.27 -1.49
C MET A 151 -2.03 -11.13 -0.25
N LEU A 152 -2.21 -12.24 0.45
CA LEU A 152 -2.83 -12.29 1.76
C LEU A 152 -1.76 -12.44 2.84
N TYR A 153 -1.77 -11.54 3.81
CA TYR A 153 -1.04 -11.67 5.06
C TYR A 153 -2.00 -12.10 6.15
N SER A 154 -1.78 -13.26 6.74
CA SER A 154 -2.60 -13.81 7.82
C SER A 154 -1.77 -14.75 8.66
N ASN A 155 -1.99 -14.75 10.00
CA ASN A 155 -1.25 -15.58 10.95
C ASN A 155 0.26 -15.45 10.77
N GLN A 156 0.77 -14.23 10.60
CA GLN A 156 2.18 -13.87 10.40
C GLN A 156 2.84 -14.51 9.14
N LYS A 157 2.03 -15.05 8.25
CA LYS A 157 2.47 -15.62 6.97
C LYS A 157 1.91 -14.81 5.81
N ILE A 158 2.70 -14.76 4.74
CA ILE A 158 2.27 -14.14 3.49
C ILE A 158 2.18 -15.20 2.39
N LYS A 159 1.09 -15.18 1.65
CA LYS A 159 0.86 -16.10 0.53
C LYS A 159 0.15 -15.41 -0.63
N PRO A 160 0.47 -15.77 -1.87
CA PRO A 160 -0.34 -15.36 -3.01
C PRO A 160 -1.72 -16.03 -2.92
N ILE A 161 -2.73 -15.31 -3.40
CA ILE A 161 -4.09 -15.84 -3.53
C ILE A 161 -4.65 -15.50 -4.90
N ASP A 162 -5.63 -16.28 -5.33
CA ASP A 162 -6.45 -15.95 -6.48
C ASP A 162 -7.67 -15.18 -5.97
N ILE A 163 -7.79 -13.91 -6.36
CA ILE A 163 -9.00 -13.15 -6.08
C ILE A 163 -10.01 -13.49 -7.17
N ILE A 164 -11.14 -14.05 -6.76
CA ILE A 164 -12.31 -14.21 -7.63
C ILE A 164 -12.75 -12.79 -8.04
N ALA A 165 -12.93 -12.58 -9.34
CA ALA A 165 -13.34 -11.30 -9.88
C ALA A 165 -14.53 -10.72 -9.09
N PHE A 166 -14.50 -9.42 -8.82
CA PHE A 166 -15.60 -8.65 -8.21
C PHE A 166 -16.84 -8.75 -9.12
N LYS A 167 -17.68 -9.79 -8.94
CA LYS A 167 -18.79 -10.09 -9.86
C LYS A 167 -20.03 -9.25 -9.59
N ASP A 168 -20.27 -8.94 -8.31
CA ASP A 168 -21.52 -8.32 -7.87
C ASP A 168 -21.37 -6.83 -7.50
N PHE A 169 -20.16 -6.29 -7.63
CA PHE A 169 -19.83 -4.88 -7.35
C PHE A 169 -18.58 -4.46 -8.11
N LYS A 170 -18.38 -3.16 -8.21
CA LYS A 170 -17.16 -2.57 -8.77
C LYS A 170 -16.31 -1.97 -7.65
N VAL A 171 -15.01 -1.99 -7.83
CA VAL A 171 -14.08 -1.36 -6.90
C VAL A 171 -13.38 -0.22 -7.61
N TYR A 172 -13.31 0.92 -6.94
CA TYR A 172 -12.66 2.12 -7.45
C TYR A 172 -11.65 2.65 -6.45
N ILE A 173 -10.58 3.25 -6.95
CA ILE A 173 -9.77 4.19 -6.19
C ILE A 173 -10.13 5.60 -6.62
N ILE A 174 -10.31 6.49 -5.66
CA ILE A 174 -10.75 7.88 -5.84
C ILE A 174 -9.66 8.80 -5.33
N ASP A 175 -9.14 9.66 -6.18
CA ASP A 175 -8.13 10.66 -5.83
C ASP A 175 -8.79 11.85 -5.12
N SER A 176 -8.47 12.04 -3.85
CA SER A 176 -8.96 13.19 -3.08
C SER A 176 -8.38 14.53 -3.53
N ARG A 177 -7.31 14.53 -4.33
CA ARG A 177 -6.52 15.71 -4.73
C ARG A 177 -5.94 16.47 -3.53
N ILE A 178 -5.81 15.82 -2.39
CA ILE A 178 -5.20 16.35 -1.18
C ILE A 178 -3.94 15.55 -0.90
N GLU A 179 -2.83 16.23 -0.72
CA GLU A 179 -1.57 15.57 -0.37
C GLU A 179 -1.65 14.95 1.02
N SER A 180 -1.19 13.72 1.14
CA SER A 180 -1.16 12.99 2.42
C SER A 180 0.25 12.93 2.98
N SER A 181 0.34 13.03 4.30
CA SER A 181 1.56 12.75 5.05
C SER A 181 1.38 11.50 5.88
N THR A 182 1.92 10.38 5.42
CA THR A 182 1.88 9.09 6.15
C THR A 182 2.40 9.24 7.58
N LYS A 183 3.52 9.96 7.78
CA LYS A 183 4.08 10.23 9.12
C LYS A 183 3.10 10.93 10.03
N LYS A 184 2.38 11.95 9.53
CA LYS A 184 1.37 12.67 10.30
C LYS A 184 0.20 11.77 10.66
N MET A 185 -0.27 10.94 9.72
CA MET A 185 -1.40 10.05 9.94
C MET A 185 -1.07 8.91 10.91
N ILE A 186 0.14 8.35 10.84
CA ILE A 186 0.63 7.37 11.82
C ILE A 186 0.63 7.99 13.22
N LYS A 187 1.17 9.20 13.37
CA LYS A 187 1.15 9.89 14.67
C LYS A 187 -0.27 10.13 15.16
N THR A 188 -1.19 10.57 14.29
CA THR A 188 -2.61 10.75 14.64
C THR A 188 -3.23 9.42 15.15
N PHE A 189 -2.89 8.30 14.50
CA PHE A 189 -3.35 6.98 14.94
C PHE A 189 -2.76 6.60 16.31
N GLU A 190 -1.46 6.79 16.51
CA GLU A 190 -0.79 6.53 17.79
C GLU A 190 -1.39 7.35 18.93
N ASP A 191 -1.67 8.64 18.69
CA ASP A 191 -2.33 9.51 19.67
C ASP A 191 -3.74 9.00 19.99
N LYS A 192 -4.51 8.50 19.01
CA LYS A 192 -5.82 7.87 19.24
C LYS A 192 -5.72 6.57 20.02
N MET A 193 -4.66 5.78 19.83
CA MET A 193 -4.43 4.53 20.57
C MET A 193 -4.11 4.75 22.06
N ILE A 194 -3.79 5.98 22.48
CA ILE A 194 -3.67 6.33 23.91
C ILE A 194 -5.05 6.29 24.57
N ASP A 195 -6.12 6.68 23.87
CA ASP A 195 -7.50 6.59 24.35
C ASP A 195 -7.92 5.12 24.50
N SER A 196 -8.39 4.76 25.69
CA SER A 196 -8.75 3.38 26.01
C SER A 196 -9.99 2.90 25.25
N GLU A 197 -10.96 3.77 24.98
CA GLU A 197 -12.19 3.41 24.24
C GLU A 197 -11.85 3.15 22.78
N PHE A 198 -11.06 4.04 22.16
CA PHE A 198 -10.60 3.83 20.79
C PHE A 198 -9.74 2.56 20.68
N ARG A 199 -8.82 2.33 21.60
CA ARG A 199 -7.97 1.13 21.60
C ARG A 199 -8.79 -0.17 21.73
N LEU A 200 -9.80 -0.19 22.60
CA LEU A 200 -10.71 -1.33 22.72
C LEU A 200 -11.54 -1.54 21.45
N PHE A 201 -12.10 -0.47 20.89
CA PHE A 201 -12.81 -0.52 19.62
C PHE A 201 -11.89 -1.07 18.51
N PHE A 202 -10.66 -0.52 18.38
CA PHE A 202 -9.73 -0.92 17.33
C PHE A 202 -9.36 -2.40 17.43
N ASN A 203 -8.96 -2.87 18.61
CA ASN A 203 -8.50 -4.25 18.79
C ASN A 203 -9.64 -5.27 18.69
N ASN A 204 -10.83 -4.97 19.23
CA ASN A 204 -11.89 -5.97 19.34
C ASN A 204 -12.91 -5.91 18.19
N LYS A 205 -13.12 -4.75 17.59
CA LYS A 205 -14.13 -4.58 16.55
C LYS A 205 -13.52 -4.29 15.18
N PHE A 206 -12.68 -3.26 15.06
CA PHE A 206 -12.15 -2.84 13.77
C PHE A 206 -11.29 -3.94 13.10
N ILE A 207 -10.39 -4.58 13.87
CA ILE A 207 -9.60 -5.71 13.38
C ILE A 207 -10.51 -6.89 13.00
N THR A 208 -11.49 -7.23 13.84
CA THR A 208 -12.44 -8.31 13.54
C THR A 208 -13.21 -8.06 12.26
N ASN A 209 -13.77 -6.85 12.07
CA ASN A 209 -14.50 -6.48 10.86
C ASN A 209 -13.59 -6.46 9.62
N THR A 210 -12.33 -6.04 9.78
CA THR A 210 -11.33 -6.11 8.70
C THR A 210 -11.08 -7.55 8.25
N ASN A 211 -10.85 -8.45 9.21
CA ASN A 211 -10.62 -9.87 8.94
C ASN A 211 -11.86 -10.54 8.32
N GLN A 212 -13.05 -10.19 8.78
CA GLN A 212 -14.32 -10.66 8.19
C GLN A 212 -14.50 -10.16 6.75
N CYS A 213 -14.16 -8.90 6.45
CA CYS A 213 -14.20 -8.41 5.08
C CYS A 213 -13.29 -9.21 4.14
N ILE A 214 -12.08 -9.55 4.61
CA ILE A 214 -11.14 -10.37 3.85
C ILE A 214 -11.71 -11.79 3.63
N ASP A 215 -12.20 -12.43 4.70
CA ASP A 215 -12.77 -13.76 4.62
C ASP A 215 -13.99 -13.81 3.68
N HIS A 216 -14.92 -12.86 3.86
CA HIS A 216 -16.11 -12.78 3.02
C HIS A 216 -15.77 -12.51 1.55
N LEU A 217 -14.79 -11.63 1.30
CA LEU A 217 -14.36 -11.37 -0.08
C LEU A 217 -13.79 -12.61 -0.79
N ILE A 218 -13.09 -13.47 -0.03
CA ILE A 218 -12.40 -14.64 -0.58
C ILE A 218 -13.30 -15.88 -0.59
N ASN A 219 -14.01 -16.13 0.51
CA ASN A 219 -14.66 -17.43 0.78
C ASN A 219 -16.19 -17.38 0.73
N THR A 220 -16.83 -16.25 1.08
CA THR A 220 -18.30 -16.09 1.19
C THR A 220 -18.76 -14.75 0.62
N PRO A 221 -18.61 -14.50 -0.71
CA PRO A 221 -18.85 -13.19 -1.34
C PRO A 221 -20.25 -12.62 -1.09
N GLU A 222 -21.25 -13.45 -0.89
CA GLU A 222 -22.62 -13.05 -0.58
C GLU A 222 -22.76 -12.28 0.74
N LEU A 223 -21.83 -12.45 1.68
CA LEU A 223 -21.79 -11.73 2.95
C LEU A 223 -20.96 -10.44 2.87
N PHE A 224 -20.20 -10.23 1.80
CA PHE A 224 -19.23 -9.15 1.71
C PHE A 224 -19.89 -7.77 1.79
N ARG A 225 -21.05 -7.55 1.15
CA ARG A 225 -21.74 -6.25 1.18
C ARG A 225 -22.03 -5.79 2.62
N ASN A 226 -22.45 -6.70 3.49
CA ASN A 226 -22.73 -6.36 4.89
C ASN A 226 -21.46 -6.04 5.68
N SER A 227 -20.41 -6.85 5.52
CA SER A 227 -19.15 -6.63 6.26
C SER A 227 -18.45 -5.34 5.82
N ILE A 228 -18.40 -5.03 4.51
CA ILE A 228 -17.80 -3.77 4.06
C ILE A 228 -18.62 -2.55 4.46
N LYS A 229 -19.95 -2.67 4.56
CA LYS A 229 -20.83 -1.63 5.12
C LYS A 229 -20.47 -1.33 6.57
N GLU A 230 -20.32 -2.36 7.39
CA GLU A 230 -19.95 -2.21 8.81
C GLU A 230 -18.56 -1.59 8.94
N LEU A 231 -17.55 -2.11 8.23
CA LEU A 231 -16.20 -1.59 8.26
C LEU A 231 -16.14 -0.12 7.77
N SER A 232 -16.91 0.23 6.74
CA SER A 232 -17.02 1.59 6.22
C SER A 232 -17.61 2.55 7.26
N ASN A 233 -18.68 2.14 7.96
CA ASN A 233 -19.28 2.91 9.06
C ASN A 233 -18.29 3.08 10.22
N ASP A 234 -17.62 2.03 10.64
CA ASP A 234 -16.63 2.05 11.71
C ASP A 234 -15.46 2.98 11.37
N THR A 235 -14.99 2.93 10.11
CA THR A 235 -13.92 3.83 9.65
C THR A 235 -14.41 5.28 9.62
N TYR A 236 -15.58 5.55 9.07
CA TYR A 236 -16.14 6.90 9.00
C TYR A 236 -16.30 7.54 10.39
N ASN A 237 -16.77 6.77 11.38
CA ASN A 237 -17.06 7.28 12.70
C ASN A 237 -15.81 7.42 13.60
N ASN A 238 -14.81 6.56 13.41
CA ASN A 238 -13.69 6.48 14.36
C ASN A 238 -12.36 7.01 13.78
N PHE A 239 -12.25 7.19 12.44
CA PHE A 239 -11.05 7.69 11.78
C PHE A 239 -11.31 9.01 11.03
N HIS A 240 -12.23 9.83 11.52
CA HIS A 240 -12.70 11.02 10.83
C HIS A 240 -11.61 12.08 10.60
N GLU A 241 -10.54 12.10 11.40
CA GLU A 241 -9.38 12.98 11.22
C GLU A 241 -8.55 12.57 9.98
N MET A 242 -8.64 11.31 9.57
CA MET A 242 -7.95 10.74 8.42
C MET A 242 -8.76 10.82 7.13
N ILE A 243 -9.98 11.38 7.19
CA ILE A 243 -10.86 11.54 6.03
C ILE A 243 -10.92 13.02 5.66
N PRO A 244 -10.41 13.43 4.48
CA PRO A 244 -10.48 14.81 4.01
C PRO A 244 -11.92 15.31 3.87
N TYR A 245 -12.11 16.62 4.04
CA TYR A 245 -13.42 17.25 4.04
C TYR A 245 -14.22 17.03 2.74
N ASN A 246 -13.53 17.00 1.60
CA ASN A 246 -14.19 16.81 0.29
C ASN A 246 -14.63 15.34 0.07
N ILE A 247 -14.05 14.38 0.79
CA ILE A 247 -14.46 12.96 0.77
C ILE A 247 -15.57 12.66 1.78
N LYS A 248 -15.59 13.35 2.94
CA LYS A 248 -16.53 13.07 4.04
C LYS A 248 -18.00 13.06 3.61
N ASN A 249 -18.42 14.08 2.84
CA ASN A 249 -19.81 14.18 2.43
C ASN A 249 -20.21 13.05 1.47
N LYS A 250 -19.33 12.72 0.52
CA LYS A 250 -19.53 11.63 -0.44
C LYS A 250 -19.56 10.28 0.26
N TRP A 251 -18.67 10.06 1.21
CA TRP A 251 -18.65 8.82 2.02
C TRP A 251 -19.96 8.65 2.80
N LYS A 252 -20.42 9.72 3.48
CA LYS A 252 -21.70 9.72 4.21
C LYS A 252 -22.90 9.46 3.30
N GLU A 253 -22.88 10.01 2.07
CA GLU A 253 -23.91 9.81 1.07
C GLU A 253 -24.02 8.33 0.66
N GLY A 254 -22.90 7.67 0.34
CA GLY A 254 -22.86 6.25 0.01
C GLY A 254 -23.43 5.37 1.13
N ILE A 255 -23.03 5.63 2.39
CA ILE A 255 -23.56 4.91 3.56
C ILE A 255 -25.07 5.13 3.69
N LYS A 256 -25.53 6.39 3.61
CA LYS A 256 -26.95 6.75 3.79
C LYS A 256 -27.85 6.11 2.73
N ASN A 257 -27.37 6.07 1.49
CA ASN A 257 -28.14 5.55 0.36
C ASN A 257 -27.96 4.03 0.18
N ASP A 258 -27.13 3.39 1.00
CA ASP A 258 -26.81 1.96 0.94
C ASP A 258 -26.26 1.51 -0.43
N SER A 259 -25.60 2.41 -1.16
CA SER A 259 -25.23 2.22 -2.57
C SER A 259 -23.76 1.90 -2.81
N TYR A 260 -22.87 2.54 -2.07
CA TYR A 260 -21.42 2.27 -2.07
C TYR A 260 -20.82 2.49 -0.69
N TYR A 261 -19.72 1.82 -0.43
CA TYR A 261 -19.01 1.91 0.84
C TYR A 261 -17.55 2.22 0.61
N MET A 262 -17.06 3.20 1.36
CA MET A 262 -15.67 3.66 1.22
C MET A 262 -14.80 3.17 2.38
N LYS A 263 -13.50 3.22 2.15
CA LYS A 263 -12.48 3.01 3.17
C LYS A 263 -11.19 3.76 2.81
N LEU A 264 -10.28 3.87 3.77
CA LEU A 264 -8.95 4.38 3.54
C LEU A 264 -8.20 3.48 2.53
N CYS A 265 -7.26 4.07 1.78
CA CYS A 265 -6.29 3.35 0.97
C CYS A 265 -4.88 3.70 1.48
N GLY A 266 -4.39 2.97 2.47
CA GLY A 266 -3.20 3.31 3.25
C GLY A 266 -3.51 4.18 4.47
N SER A 267 -2.65 5.14 4.80
CA SER A 267 -2.78 5.93 6.05
C SER A 267 -3.92 6.95 6.06
N GLY A 268 -4.55 7.25 4.94
CA GLY A 268 -5.56 8.31 4.85
C GLY A 268 -4.97 9.72 4.93
N GLY A 269 -5.80 10.70 5.26
CA GLY A 269 -5.44 12.12 5.33
C GLY A 269 -5.37 12.82 3.98
N GLY A 270 -5.46 12.08 2.88
CA GLY A 270 -5.35 12.50 1.48
C GLY A 270 -5.00 11.33 0.57
N GLY A 271 -4.49 11.61 -0.63
CA GLY A 271 -4.23 10.58 -1.63
C GLY A 271 -5.50 9.88 -2.09
N PHE A 272 -5.42 8.56 -2.26
CA PHE A 272 -6.53 7.76 -2.74
C PHE A 272 -7.38 7.16 -1.62
N PHE A 273 -8.65 6.94 -1.95
CA PHE A 273 -9.64 6.25 -1.13
C PHE A 273 -10.25 5.11 -1.93
N LEU A 274 -10.54 3.99 -1.29
CA LEU A 274 -11.26 2.89 -1.91
C LEU A 274 -12.78 3.10 -1.82
N ALA A 275 -13.49 2.72 -2.87
CA ALA A 275 -14.94 2.66 -2.89
C ALA A 275 -15.42 1.33 -3.52
N TYR A 276 -16.29 0.64 -2.81
CA TYR A 276 -16.97 -0.59 -3.25
C TYR A 276 -18.39 -0.23 -3.66
N ASP A 277 -18.65 -0.24 -4.96
CA ASP A 277 -19.87 0.28 -5.60
C ASP A 277 -20.79 -0.87 -6.01
N PHE A 278 -21.91 -0.99 -5.32
CA PHE A 278 -22.89 -2.05 -5.55
C PHE A 278 -24.02 -1.63 -6.52
N ASP A 279 -24.25 -0.33 -6.66
CA ASP A 279 -25.38 0.21 -7.41
C ASP A 279 -24.97 1.15 -8.55
N ASN A 280 -23.71 1.09 -8.99
CA ASN A 280 -23.12 1.88 -10.08
C ASN A 280 -23.24 3.41 -9.87
N GLN A 281 -23.05 3.89 -8.65
CA GLN A 281 -23.20 5.30 -8.27
C GLN A 281 -21.91 6.11 -8.34
N ILE A 282 -20.74 5.49 -8.39
CA ILE A 282 -19.45 6.22 -8.32
C ILE A 282 -19.30 7.22 -9.47
N ASN A 283 -19.65 6.83 -10.70
CA ASN A 283 -19.52 7.71 -11.86
C ASN A 283 -20.31 9.02 -11.70
N SER A 284 -21.49 8.97 -11.10
CA SER A 284 -22.33 10.16 -10.86
C SER A 284 -21.91 10.91 -9.59
N SER A 285 -21.64 10.18 -8.51
CA SER A 285 -21.31 10.78 -7.20
C SER A 285 -19.93 11.44 -7.18
N PHE A 286 -18.98 10.97 -7.99
CA PHE A 286 -17.59 11.44 -8.01
C PHE A 286 -17.17 12.02 -9.37
N SER A 287 -18.10 12.55 -10.16
CA SER A 287 -17.83 13.12 -11.50
C SER A 287 -16.76 14.24 -11.50
N GLU A 288 -16.58 14.93 -10.38
CA GLU A 288 -15.58 15.98 -10.17
C GLU A 288 -14.20 15.46 -9.73
N PHE A 289 -14.07 14.17 -9.39
CA PHE A 289 -12.83 13.54 -8.95
C PHE A 289 -12.17 12.73 -10.06
N ASN A 290 -10.88 12.53 -9.97
CA ASN A 290 -10.21 11.48 -10.72
C ASN A 290 -10.45 10.15 -9.99
N PHE A 291 -10.86 9.13 -10.72
CA PHE A 291 -11.02 7.80 -10.16
C PHE A 291 -10.67 6.73 -11.19
N PHE A 292 -10.26 5.57 -10.71
CA PHE A 292 -9.90 4.42 -11.54
C PHE A 292 -10.65 3.20 -11.04
N GLN A 293 -11.23 2.45 -11.95
CA GLN A 293 -11.79 1.14 -11.62
C GLN A 293 -10.66 0.11 -11.57
N ILE A 294 -10.71 -0.76 -10.54
CA ILE A 294 -9.75 -1.84 -10.32
C ILE A 294 -10.22 -3.11 -11.05
#